data_1abbbf3cca591e71662f2818c4b3d82d
#
_entry.id   1abbbf3cca591e71662f2818c4b3d82d
#
_cell.length_a   1.000
_cell.length_b   1.000
_cell.length_c   1.000
_cell.angle_alpha   90.00
_cell.angle_beta   90.00
_cell.angle_gamma   90.00
#
_symmetry.space_group_name_H-M   'P 1'
#
loop_
_entity.id
_entity.type
_entity.pdbx_description
1 polymer ?
#
loop_
_entity_poly.entity_id
_entity_poly.type
_entity_poly.pdbx_seq_one_letter_code
_entity_poly.pdbx_strand_id
1 'polypeptide(L)'
;MDEYDLLPDKIAAISAMHEGVVLDNSWTRTLDVADSQIHPFAIPIPFSDAPVVAPTFVIDDVISAGWVSIAGSRGSGKTSAILPLIASVTGCFQGYPLGSAIRRQVLWITEDIQQAFRLVKALDMNDELNCSLEEFNQLFHIVQAQRLPANKVAELPRYLGRYYTDNERADGSIYEAPPVVVLDTTNATIATKDGNQASEISEAINAVKQQFGDIPCIAIGHVSKAAADKQTKITTKGSGSWEDDAQQVLYLEASKKGRFLTLDKRRFETETTRYELDSRYATFEAQNELGITVQVECVYGWPKPADDEMPDQCKDFKDSELLSKVVEVVKAGFGLNQSEVCKAVGGNKSTVVAAIARGVEAGSIRKEAGPNGSKLHFYNEGTPF
;
A
#
# COMPACT_ATOMS: atom_id res chain seq x y z
N MET A 1 -6.18 -21.49 -36.74
CA MET A 1 -7.34 -21.75 -35.86
C MET A 1 -7.51 -20.45 -35.07
N ASP A 2 -8.51 -19.70 -35.48
CA ASP A 2 -8.70 -18.33 -35.02
C ASP A 2 -9.23 -18.31 -33.58
N GLU A 3 -8.66 -17.43 -32.78
CA GLU A 3 -8.92 -17.25 -31.34
C GLU A 3 -10.39 -16.84 -31.03
N TYR A 4 -11.17 -16.58 -32.04
CA TYR A 4 -12.58 -16.19 -31.96
C TYR A 4 -13.58 -17.36 -31.86
N ASP A 5 -13.16 -18.59 -32.11
CA ASP A 5 -14.05 -19.77 -32.07
C ASP A 5 -14.35 -20.30 -30.64
N LEU A 6 -13.67 -19.75 -29.59
CA LEU A 6 -13.90 -20.17 -28.20
C LEU A 6 -14.93 -19.31 -27.43
N LEU A 7 -15.43 -18.22 -28.07
CA LEU A 7 -16.39 -17.34 -27.42
C LEU A 7 -17.78 -17.96 -27.19
N PRO A 8 -18.35 -18.74 -28.14
CA PRO A 8 -19.67 -19.35 -27.96
C PRO A 8 -19.75 -20.32 -26.77
N ASP A 9 -18.71 -21.11 -26.56
CA ASP A 9 -18.69 -22.11 -25.47
C ASP A 9 -18.57 -21.47 -24.08
N LYS A 10 -17.85 -20.34 -23.97
CA LYS A 10 -17.77 -19.57 -22.71
C LYS A 10 -19.09 -18.86 -22.40
N ILE A 11 -19.77 -18.34 -23.40
CA ILE A 11 -21.09 -17.74 -23.25
C ILE A 11 -22.13 -18.80 -22.85
N ALA A 12 -22.07 -19.99 -23.42
CA ALA A 12 -22.90 -21.12 -23.03
C ALA A 12 -22.63 -21.57 -21.58
N ALA A 13 -21.37 -21.60 -21.15
CA ALA A 13 -21.01 -21.95 -19.76
C ALA A 13 -21.52 -20.92 -18.75
N ILE A 14 -21.46 -19.63 -19.09
CA ILE A 14 -22.01 -18.55 -18.24
C ILE A 14 -23.54 -18.62 -18.20
N SER A 15 -24.21 -18.92 -19.31
CA SER A 15 -25.65 -19.13 -19.35
C SER A 15 -26.08 -20.35 -18.52
N ALA A 16 -25.32 -21.44 -18.55
CA ALA A 16 -25.63 -22.65 -17.77
C ALA A 16 -25.47 -22.42 -16.25
N MET A 17 -24.62 -21.49 -15.80
CA MET A 17 -24.52 -21.11 -14.39
C MET A 17 -25.71 -20.29 -13.89
N HIS A 18 -26.55 -19.78 -14.79
CA HIS A 18 -27.73 -18.96 -14.47
C HIS A 18 -29.07 -19.64 -14.78
N GLU A 19 -29.08 -20.95 -15.10
CA GLU A 19 -30.32 -21.73 -15.25
C GLU A 19 -31.08 -21.88 -13.94
N GLY A 20 -31.70 -20.82 -13.50
CA GLY A 20 -32.55 -20.73 -12.30
C GLY A 20 -33.02 -19.32 -12.03
N VAL A 21 -32.43 -18.33 -12.70
CA VAL A 21 -32.85 -16.93 -12.60
C VAL A 21 -33.83 -16.64 -13.73
N VAL A 22 -35.12 -16.64 -13.44
CA VAL A 22 -36.15 -16.12 -14.35
C VAL A 22 -35.97 -14.60 -14.38
N LEU A 23 -35.15 -14.10 -15.32
CA LEU A 23 -35.09 -12.68 -15.62
C LEU A 23 -36.45 -12.30 -16.23
N ASP A 24 -37.17 -11.43 -15.53
CA ASP A 24 -38.36 -10.79 -16.10
C ASP A 24 -37.92 -10.04 -17.36
N ASN A 25 -38.43 -10.52 -18.52
CA ASN A 25 -38.11 -9.99 -19.84
C ASN A 25 -38.50 -8.51 -20.06
N SER A 26 -38.99 -7.82 -19.02
CA SER A 26 -39.35 -6.40 -19.13
C SER A 26 -38.14 -5.49 -19.39
N TRP A 27 -36.93 -5.94 -19.05
CA TRP A 27 -35.68 -5.19 -19.25
C TRP A 27 -35.08 -5.41 -20.64
N THR A 28 -35.35 -6.54 -21.31
CA THR A 28 -34.81 -6.84 -22.61
C THR A 28 -35.46 -5.99 -23.72
N ARG A 29 -36.66 -5.48 -23.50
CA ARG A 29 -37.36 -4.64 -24.50
C ARG A 29 -36.80 -3.22 -24.64
N THR A 30 -36.05 -2.72 -23.69
CA THR A 30 -35.45 -1.38 -23.76
C THR A 30 -34.03 -1.38 -24.35
N LEU A 31 -33.41 -2.55 -24.50
CA LEU A 31 -32.05 -2.70 -25.03
C LEU A 31 -31.96 -2.95 -26.52
N ASP A 32 -33.10 -3.24 -27.19
CA ASP A 32 -33.16 -3.59 -28.62
C ASP A 32 -32.83 -2.44 -29.59
N VAL A 33 -32.59 -1.23 -29.13
CA VAL A 33 -32.42 -0.06 -30.01
C VAL A 33 -31.00 0.48 -30.09
N ALA A 34 -30.06 -0.01 -29.24
CA ALA A 34 -28.68 0.46 -29.23
C ALA A 34 -27.63 -0.64 -29.42
N ASP A 35 -28.01 -1.69 -30.11
CA ASP A 35 -27.43 -3.02 -30.02
C ASP A 35 -26.02 -3.26 -30.50
N SER A 36 -25.40 -2.32 -31.15
CA SER A 36 -24.06 -2.60 -31.73
C SER A 36 -22.86 -2.07 -30.92
N GLN A 37 -23.10 -1.43 -29.77
CA GLN A 37 -22.02 -0.78 -29.02
C GLN A 37 -21.99 -1.08 -27.51
N ILE A 38 -22.92 -1.84 -26.97
CA ILE A 38 -22.85 -2.22 -25.53
C ILE A 38 -21.96 -3.45 -25.43
N HIS A 39 -20.84 -3.29 -24.70
CA HIS A 39 -19.92 -4.38 -24.43
C HIS A 39 -20.68 -5.52 -23.73
N PRO A 40 -20.55 -6.79 -24.17
CA PRO A 40 -21.33 -7.93 -23.64
C PRO A 40 -21.18 -8.17 -22.13
N PHE A 41 -20.22 -7.50 -21.47
CA PHE A 41 -20.01 -7.58 -20.02
C PHE A 41 -20.70 -6.46 -19.22
N ALA A 42 -21.46 -5.58 -19.86
CA ALA A 42 -22.21 -4.51 -19.21
C ALA A 42 -23.66 -4.92 -18.89
N ILE A 43 -23.89 -6.14 -18.42
CA ILE A 43 -25.19 -6.60 -17.95
C ILE A 43 -25.40 -6.08 -16.54
N PRO A 44 -26.45 -5.26 -16.28
CA PRO A 44 -26.75 -4.82 -14.93
C PRO A 44 -27.12 -6.00 -14.04
N ILE A 45 -26.46 -6.11 -12.89
CA ILE A 45 -26.82 -7.09 -11.86
C ILE A 45 -27.82 -6.40 -10.91
N PRO A 46 -29.04 -6.94 -10.72
CA PRO A 46 -29.98 -6.38 -9.74
C PRO A 46 -29.37 -6.37 -8.35
N PHE A 47 -29.54 -5.28 -7.60
CA PHE A 47 -29.01 -5.16 -6.23
C PHE A 47 -29.53 -6.23 -5.28
N SER A 48 -30.79 -6.69 -5.49
CA SER A 48 -31.40 -7.77 -4.72
C SER A 48 -30.66 -9.10 -4.83
N ASP A 49 -29.99 -9.33 -5.96
CA ASP A 49 -29.41 -10.62 -6.32
C ASP A 49 -27.87 -10.60 -6.22
N ALA A 50 -27.30 -9.41 -6.00
CA ALA A 50 -25.86 -9.25 -5.85
C ALA A 50 -25.41 -9.74 -4.45
N PRO A 51 -24.56 -10.79 -4.38
CA PRO A 51 -24.02 -11.20 -3.08
C PRO A 51 -23.15 -10.09 -2.50
N VAL A 52 -23.37 -9.75 -1.23
CA VAL A 52 -22.45 -8.89 -0.50
C VAL A 52 -21.22 -9.71 -0.11
N VAL A 53 -20.11 -9.43 -0.76
CA VAL A 53 -18.85 -10.14 -0.52
C VAL A 53 -17.97 -9.27 0.38
N ALA A 54 -17.42 -9.87 1.43
CA ALA A 54 -16.43 -9.21 2.29
C ALA A 54 -15.17 -8.84 1.49
N PRO A 55 -14.43 -7.78 1.87
CA PRO A 55 -13.14 -7.47 1.28
C PRO A 55 -12.21 -8.68 1.34
N THR A 56 -11.49 -8.92 0.25
CA THR A 56 -10.48 -9.97 0.18
C THR A 56 -9.10 -9.39 0.42
N PHE A 57 -8.24 -10.13 1.12
CA PHE A 57 -6.92 -9.70 1.54
C PHE A 57 -5.81 -10.62 1.02
N VAL A 58 -4.63 -10.05 0.83
CA VAL A 58 -3.35 -10.75 0.73
C VAL A 58 -2.79 -10.96 2.13
N ILE A 59 -2.83 -9.92 2.96
CA ILE A 59 -2.55 -9.96 4.39
C ILE A 59 -3.75 -9.35 5.09
N ASP A 60 -4.33 -10.11 6.00
CA ASP A 60 -5.59 -9.77 6.63
C ASP A 60 -5.53 -8.38 7.26
N ASP A 61 -6.51 -7.54 6.95
CA ASP A 61 -6.67 -6.14 7.39
C ASP A 61 -5.50 -5.18 7.06
N VAL A 62 -4.47 -5.64 6.33
CA VAL A 62 -3.28 -4.84 6.01
C VAL A 62 -3.14 -4.63 4.51
N ILE A 63 -3.19 -5.69 3.70
CA ILE A 63 -2.99 -5.62 2.25
C ILE A 63 -4.17 -6.26 1.54
N SER A 64 -4.92 -5.46 0.78
CA SER A 64 -6.05 -5.94 0.00
C SER A 64 -5.62 -6.82 -1.18
N ALA A 65 -6.49 -7.76 -1.57
CA ALA A 65 -6.30 -8.54 -2.79
C ALA A 65 -6.72 -7.72 -4.02
N GLY A 66 -5.73 -7.18 -4.72
CA GLY A 66 -5.93 -6.38 -5.91
C GLY A 66 -4.65 -5.68 -6.34
N TRP A 67 -4.75 -4.53 -7.00
CA TRP A 67 -3.59 -3.72 -7.33
C TRP A 67 -3.25 -2.80 -6.15
N VAL A 68 -2.13 -3.10 -5.49
CA VAL A 68 -1.63 -2.35 -4.33
C VAL A 68 -0.32 -1.64 -4.70
N SER A 69 -0.23 -0.36 -4.41
CA SER A 69 1.01 0.42 -4.58
C SER A 69 1.71 0.59 -3.24
N ILE A 70 2.99 0.24 -3.17
CA ILE A 70 3.84 0.50 -2.01
C ILE A 70 4.93 1.47 -2.41
N ALA A 71 4.92 2.66 -1.85
CA ALA A 71 5.86 3.72 -2.16
C ALA A 71 6.79 4.01 -0.98
N GLY A 72 8.03 4.39 -1.29
CA GLY A 72 8.98 4.78 -0.25
C GLY A 72 10.21 5.45 -0.84
N SER A 73 10.92 6.26 -0.07
CA SER A 73 12.13 6.94 -0.51
C SER A 73 13.23 5.95 -0.93
N ARG A 74 14.17 6.40 -1.74
CA ARG A 74 15.33 5.59 -2.10
C ARG A 74 16.15 5.31 -0.82
N GLY A 75 16.53 4.06 -0.62
CA GLY A 75 17.27 3.64 0.58
C GLY A 75 16.40 3.46 1.85
N SER A 76 15.06 3.56 1.77
CA SER A 76 14.18 3.28 2.92
C SER A 76 14.11 1.81 3.30
N GLY A 77 14.73 0.92 2.51
CA GLY A 77 14.70 -0.52 2.76
C GLY A 77 13.39 -1.19 2.34
N LYS A 78 12.79 -0.77 1.22
CA LYS A 78 11.52 -1.33 0.73
C LYS A 78 11.57 -2.84 0.57
N THR A 79 12.53 -3.35 -0.20
CA THR A 79 12.72 -4.79 -0.41
C THR A 79 12.88 -5.51 0.93
N SER A 80 13.75 -5.00 1.81
CA SER A 80 14.03 -5.60 3.12
C SER A 80 12.82 -5.59 4.07
N ALA A 81 11.93 -4.63 3.93
CA ALA A 81 10.72 -4.53 4.76
C ALA A 81 9.56 -5.36 4.18
N ILE A 82 9.38 -5.31 2.87
CA ILE A 82 8.19 -5.85 2.22
C ILE A 82 8.35 -7.34 1.88
N LEU A 83 9.58 -7.82 1.60
CA LEU A 83 9.78 -9.23 1.27
C LEU A 83 9.34 -10.15 2.42
N PRO A 84 9.74 -9.97 3.70
CA PRO A 84 9.26 -10.82 4.80
C PRO A 84 7.74 -10.73 4.97
N LEU A 85 7.18 -9.52 4.83
CA LEU A 85 5.75 -9.28 4.92
C LEU A 85 4.97 -10.08 3.88
N ILE A 86 5.39 -10.06 2.62
CA ILE A 86 4.71 -10.81 1.57
C ILE A 86 5.04 -12.31 1.64
N ALA A 87 6.25 -12.68 2.03
CA ALA A 87 6.62 -14.08 2.20
C ALA A 87 5.77 -14.79 3.27
N SER A 88 5.24 -14.05 4.26
CA SER A 88 4.37 -14.63 5.30
C SER A 88 3.10 -15.27 4.75
N VAL A 89 2.60 -14.83 3.57
CA VAL A 89 1.39 -15.41 2.95
C VAL A 89 1.58 -16.85 2.45
N THR A 90 2.82 -17.34 2.37
CA THR A 90 3.09 -18.74 2.04
C THR A 90 2.67 -19.70 3.15
N GLY A 91 2.45 -19.19 4.36
CA GLY A 91 2.18 -19.97 5.55
C GLY A 91 3.44 -20.66 6.12
N CYS A 92 4.63 -20.30 5.64
CA CYS A 92 5.92 -20.84 6.07
C CYS A 92 6.62 -19.97 7.13
N PHE A 93 5.90 -19.14 7.87
CA PHE A 93 6.49 -18.29 8.90
C PHE A 93 6.05 -18.67 10.30
N GLN A 94 6.97 -18.61 11.24
CA GLN A 94 6.69 -18.80 12.66
C GLN A 94 6.61 -17.44 13.36
N GLY A 95 5.49 -17.19 14.06
CA GLY A 95 5.34 -16.03 14.92
C GLY A 95 5.39 -14.67 14.20
N TYR A 96 5.16 -14.64 12.89
CA TYR A 96 5.04 -13.38 12.17
C TYR A 96 3.76 -12.66 12.59
N PRO A 97 3.83 -11.38 13.02
CA PRO A 97 2.68 -10.71 13.64
C PRO A 97 1.55 -10.37 12.66
N LEU A 98 1.86 -10.32 11.37
CA LEU A 98 0.89 -10.08 10.32
C LEU A 98 0.83 -11.30 9.40
N GLY A 99 -0.36 -11.82 9.17
CA GLY A 99 -0.54 -13.04 8.39
C GLY A 99 -1.74 -12.99 7.47
N SER A 100 -1.98 -14.11 6.84
CA SER A 100 -3.17 -14.36 6.04
C SER A 100 -3.76 -15.70 6.43
N ALA A 101 -5.06 -15.76 6.59
CA ALA A 101 -5.78 -17.02 6.72
C ALA A 101 -5.71 -17.85 5.42
N ILE A 102 -5.42 -17.19 4.29
CA ILE A 102 -5.35 -17.80 2.97
C ILE A 102 -3.88 -17.91 2.55
N ARG A 103 -3.39 -19.14 2.40
CA ARG A 103 -2.05 -19.41 1.87
C ARG A 103 -2.00 -19.14 0.38
N ARG A 104 -0.89 -18.54 -0.09
CA ARG A 104 -0.67 -18.20 -1.49
C ARG A 104 0.78 -18.46 -1.89
N GLN A 105 0.99 -18.80 -3.14
CA GLN A 105 2.31 -18.69 -3.74
C GLN A 105 2.65 -17.25 -4.01
N VAL A 106 3.93 -16.93 -4.06
CA VAL A 106 4.46 -15.58 -4.35
C VAL A 106 5.36 -15.64 -5.56
N LEU A 107 5.14 -14.74 -6.52
CA LEU A 107 6.06 -14.45 -7.60
C LEU A 107 6.69 -13.08 -7.36
N TRP A 108 7.94 -13.07 -6.87
CA TRP A 108 8.70 -11.86 -6.58
C TRP A 108 9.61 -11.51 -7.75
N ILE A 109 9.29 -10.45 -8.48
CA ILE A 109 10.06 -9.98 -9.63
C ILE A 109 10.88 -8.77 -9.19
N THR A 110 12.20 -8.89 -9.16
CA THR A 110 13.09 -7.87 -8.60
C THR A 110 14.28 -7.56 -9.50
N GLU A 111 14.75 -6.31 -9.45
CA GLU A 111 16.00 -5.90 -10.10
C GLU A 111 17.25 -6.38 -9.33
N ASP A 112 17.14 -6.60 -8.02
CA ASP A 112 18.25 -7.13 -7.19
C ASP A 112 17.92 -8.50 -6.62
N ILE A 113 18.10 -9.51 -7.47
CA ILE A 113 17.86 -10.93 -7.11
C ILE A 113 18.75 -11.37 -5.94
N GLN A 114 20.00 -10.85 -5.87
CA GLN A 114 20.93 -11.20 -4.81
C GLN A 114 20.49 -10.66 -3.46
N GLN A 115 19.88 -9.49 -3.44
CA GLN A 115 19.29 -8.94 -2.21
C GLN A 115 18.12 -9.82 -1.73
N ALA A 116 17.25 -10.25 -2.65
CA ALA A 116 16.16 -11.14 -2.31
C ALA A 116 16.65 -12.49 -1.75
N PHE A 117 17.68 -13.09 -2.37
CA PHE A 117 18.29 -14.33 -1.86
C PHE A 117 18.92 -14.14 -0.48
N ARG A 118 19.64 -13.03 -0.24
CA ARG A 118 20.20 -12.71 1.08
C ARG A 118 19.12 -12.60 2.14
N LEU A 119 17.98 -11.98 1.81
CA LEU A 119 16.85 -11.85 2.73
C LEU A 119 16.23 -13.20 3.08
N VAL A 120 15.99 -14.05 2.08
CA VAL A 120 15.48 -15.42 2.32
C VAL A 120 16.45 -16.22 3.20
N LYS A 121 17.76 -16.12 2.92
CA LYS A 121 18.79 -16.77 3.73
C LYS A 121 18.81 -16.24 5.17
N ALA A 122 18.63 -14.93 5.36
CA ALA A 122 18.55 -14.33 6.69
C ALA A 122 17.33 -14.79 7.48
N LEU A 123 16.18 -14.97 6.83
CA LEU A 123 14.97 -15.52 7.45
C LEU A 123 15.16 -16.97 7.91
N ASP A 124 15.78 -17.79 7.07
CA ASP A 124 16.12 -19.20 7.38
C ASP A 124 17.07 -19.29 8.58
N MET A 125 18.15 -18.48 8.59
CA MET A 125 19.15 -18.52 9.65
C MET A 125 18.66 -18.02 11.02
N ASN A 126 17.63 -17.21 11.03
CA ASN A 126 17.02 -16.72 12.27
C ASN A 126 15.83 -17.60 12.73
N ASP A 127 15.67 -18.78 12.12
CA ASP A 127 14.57 -19.72 12.41
C ASP A 127 13.17 -19.06 12.27
N GLU A 128 13.06 -18.08 11.36
CA GLU A 128 11.76 -17.42 11.09
C GLU A 128 10.87 -18.27 10.19
N LEU A 129 11.45 -19.22 9.45
CA LEU A 129 10.72 -20.15 8.61
C LEU A 129 10.38 -21.42 9.41
N ASN A 130 9.12 -21.86 9.30
CA ASN A 130 8.66 -23.12 9.90
C ASN A 130 8.63 -24.29 8.90
N CYS A 131 9.26 -24.12 7.75
CA CYS A 131 9.40 -25.12 6.69
C CYS A 131 10.86 -25.13 6.19
N SER A 132 11.24 -26.16 5.45
CA SER A 132 12.56 -26.23 4.81
C SER A 132 12.68 -25.18 3.70
N LEU A 133 13.90 -24.75 3.35
CA LEU A 133 14.13 -23.88 2.19
C LEU A 133 13.64 -24.50 0.88
N GLU A 134 13.67 -25.84 0.76
CA GLU A 134 13.15 -26.52 -0.41
C GLU A 134 11.63 -26.37 -0.53
N GLU A 135 10.89 -26.55 0.55
CA GLU A 135 9.44 -26.31 0.61
C GLU A 135 9.11 -24.83 0.39
N PHE A 136 9.90 -23.93 1.01
CA PHE A 136 9.73 -22.49 0.79
C PHE A 136 9.91 -22.11 -0.67
N ASN A 137 10.90 -22.64 -1.37
CA ASN A 137 11.16 -22.40 -2.78
C ASN A 137 10.04 -22.87 -3.72
N GLN A 138 9.21 -23.83 -3.27
CA GLN A 138 8.02 -24.25 -4.03
C GLN A 138 6.88 -23.25 -3.93
N LEU A 139 6.93 -22.34 -2.95
CA LEU A 139 5.88 -21.36 -2.67
C LEU A 139 6.32 -19.92 -2.93
N PHE A 140 7.62 -19.64 -2.88
CA PHE A 140 8.18 -18.30 -3.04
C PHE A 140 9.21 -18.29 -4.18
N HIS A 141 8.79 -17.74 -5.32
CA HIS A 141 9.57 -17.73 -6.55
C HIS A 141 10.18 -16.35 -6.79
N ILE A 142 11.50 -16.27 -6.91
CA ILE A 142 12.24 -15.04 -7.17
C ILE A 142 12.68 -15.04 -8.64
N VAL A 143 12.32 -13.97 -9.36
CA VAL A 143 12.62 -13.79 -10.79
C VAL A 143 13.33 -12.47 -11.01
N GLN A 144 14.36 -12.49 -11.87
CA GLN A 144 15.07 -11.29 -12.29
C GLN A 144 14.16 -10.39 -13.13
N ALA A 145 14.00 -9.13 -12.72
CA ALA A 145 13.28 -8.13 -13.50
C ALA A 145 14.01 -7.84 -14.82
N GLN A 146 13.27 -7.78 -15.91
CA GLN A 146 13.79 -7.55 -17.26
C GLN A 146 12.98 -6.49 -17.98
N ARG A 147 12.53 -5.48 -17.37
CA ARG A 147 11.83 -4.36 -17.98
C ARG A 147 11.03 -4.73 -19.26
N LEU A 148 10.06 -5.60 -19.07
CA LEU A 148 9.24 -6.19 -20.12
C LEU A 148 8.04 -5.29 -20.46
N PRO A 149 7.52 -5.34 -21.69
CA PRO A 149 6.20 -4.79 -22.00
C PRO A 149 5.13 -5.33 -21.06
N ALA A 150 4.12 -4.52 -20.72
CA ALA A 150 3.10 -4.86 -19.75
C ALA A 150 2.40 -6.20 -20.02
N ASN A 151 2.09 -6.50 -21.28
CA ASN A 151 1.49 -7.78 -21.67
C ASN A 151 2.40 -8.99 -21.39
N LYS A 152 3.73 -8.82 -21.47
CA LYS A 152 4.69 -9.88 -21.14
C LYS A 152 4.84 -10.05 -19.63
N VAL A 153 4.81 -8.97 -18.87
CA VAL A 153 4.75 -9.06 -17.39
C VAL A 153 3.52 -9.84 -16.96
N ALA A 154 2.40 -9.58 -17.59
CA ALA A 154 1.12 -10.24 -17.28
C ALA A 154 1.10 -11.75 -17.61
N GLU A 155 1.98 -12.22 -18.47
CA GLU A 155 2.13 -13.66 -18.77
C GLU A 155 2.95 -14.40 -17.68
N LEU A 156 3.78 -13.71 -16.90
CA LEU A 156 4.75 -14.34 -15.99
C LEU A 156 4.12 -15.32 -14.98
N PRO A 157 2.96 -15.07 -14.37
CA PRO A 157 2.35 -16.04 -13.45
C PRO A 157 2.08 -17.40 -14.07
N ARG A 158 1.84 -17.46 -15.39
CA ARG A 158 1.58 -18.72 -16.11
C ARG A 158 2.76 -19.66 -16.14
N TYR A 159 3.98 -19.15 -15.92
CA TYR A 159 5.20 -19.96 -15.87
C TYR A 159 5.43 -20.67 -14.54
N LEU A 160 4.63 -20.35 -13.50
CA LEU A 160 4.70 -21.04 -12.20
C LEU A 160 4.09 -22.46 -12.20
N GLY A 161 3.60 -22.94 -13.35
CA GLY A 161 2.91 -24.23 -13.42
C GLY A 161 1.57 -24.19 -12.69
N ARG A 162 1.37 -25.07 -11.71
CA ARG A 162 0.22 -24.98 -10.79
C ARG A 162 0.49 -23.88 -9.77
N TYR A 163 0.04 -22.67 -10.06
CA TYR A 163 0.29 -21.50 -9.22
C TYR A 163 -0.84 -21.17 -8.24
N TYR A 164 -1.99 -21.83 -8.34
CA TYR A 164 -3.05 -21.73 -7.33
C TYR A 164 -2.72 -22.59 -6.11
N THR A 165 -3.05 -22.09 -4.93
CA THR A 165 -2.83 -22.78 -3.67
C THR A 165 -4.15 -23.22 -3.07
N ASP A 166 -4.27 -24.50 -2.73
CA ASP A 166 -5.45 -25.06 -2.10
C ASP A 166 -5.53 -24.62 -0.64
N ASN A 167 -6.69 -24.11 -0.27
CA ASN A 167 -7.04 -23.74 1.10
C ASN A 167 -8.36 -24.42 1.47
N GLU A 168 -8.43 -25.05 2.63
CA GLU A 168 -9.67 -25.63 3.14
C GLU A 168 -10.54 -24.54 3.78
N ARG A 169 -11.82 -24.49 3.39
CA ARG A 169 -12.81 -23.62 3.99
C ARG A 169 -13.43 -24.24 5.23
N ALA A 170 -14.09 -23.44 6.04
CA ALA A 170 -14.79 -23.88 7.25
C ALA A 170 -15.85 -24.97 7.01
N ASP A 171 -16.40 -25.06 5.80
CA ASP A 171 -17.35 -26.09 5.37
C ASP A 171 -16.69 -27.35 4.76
N GLY A 172 -15.34 -27.40 4.78
CA GLY A 172 -14.55 -28.50 4.20
C GLY A 172 -14.38 -28.41 2.67
N SER A 173 -14.92 -27.41 2.00
CA SER A 173 -14.67 -27.19 0.58
C SER A 173 -13.29 -26.60 0.33
N ILE A 174 -12.76 -26.80 -0.88
CA ILE A 174 -11.45 -26.26 -1.27
C ILE A 174 -11.62 -24.91 -1.96
N TYR A 175 -10.83 -23.94 -1.54
CA TYR A 175 -10.63 -22.65 -2.20
C TYR A 175 -9.24 -22.60 -2.82
N GLU A 176 -9.19 -22.49 -4.14
CA GLU A 176 -7.93 -22.31 -4.87
C GLU A 176 -7.56 -20.81 -4.91
N ALA A 177 -6.58 -20.43 -4.09
CA ALA A 177 -6.12 -19.04 -4.01
C ALA A 177 -5.13 -18.71 -5.13
N PRO A 178 -5.32 -17.61 -5.88
CA PRO A 178 -4.34 -17.16 -6.87
C PRO A 178 -3.03 -16.72 -6.18
N PRO A 179 -1.89 -16.76 -6.90
CA PRO A 179 -0.61 -16.28 -6.37
C PRO A 179 -0.63 -14.77 -6.16
N VAL A 180 0.30 -14.28 -5.36
CA VAL A 180 0.60 -12.85 -5.24
C VAL A 180 1.79 -12.51 -6.14
N VAL A 181 1.64 -11.51 -7.00
CA VAL A 181 2.73 -11.01 -7.84
C VAL A 181 3.29 -9.72 -7.23
N VAL A 182 4.60 -9.65 -7.07
CA VAL A 182 5.31 -8.46 -6.58
C VAL A 182 6.23 -7.91 -7.67
N LEU A 183 6.12 -6.63 -7.96
CA LEU A 183 6.95 -5.90 -8.91
C LEU A 183 7.93 -4.99 -8.15
N ASP A 184 9.17 -5.42 -7.94
CA ASP A 184 10.18 -4.70 -7.15
C ASP A 184 11.44 -4.35 -8.02
N THR A 185 11.50 -3.18 -8.61
CA THR A 185 10.49 -2.11 -8.57
C THR A 185 9.64 -2.14 -9.83
N THR A 186 8.51 -1.44 -9.81
CA THR A 186 7.61 -1.36 -10.96
C THR A 186 8.32 -0.87 -12.22
N ASN A 187 9.16 0.18 -12.09
CA ASN A 187 9.93 0.75 -13.21
C ASN A 187 11.04 -0.19 -13.75
N ALA A 188 11.52 -1.12 -12.93
CA ALA A 188 12.48 -2.14 -13.36
C ALA A 188 11.79 -3.30 -14.08
N THR A 189 10.52 -3.53 -13.79
CA THR A 189 9.74 -4.66 -14.30
C THR A 189 8.93 -4.30 -15.54
N ILE A 190 8.22 -3.16 -15.53
CA ILE A 190 7.35 -2.74 -16.63
C ILE A 190 8.08 -1.69 -17.49
N ALA A 191 8.19 -1.96 -18.78
CA ALA A 191 8.72 -1.00 -19.75
C ALA A 191 7.65 0.04 -20.09
N THR A 192 7.95 1.30 -19.84
CA THR A 192 7.22 2.48 -20.34
C THR A 192 8.17 3.32 -21.19
N LYS A 193 7.68 4.01 -22.21
CA LYS A 193 8.51 4.90 -23.05
C LYS A 193 8.92 6.13 -22.26
N ASP A 194 7.95 6.75 -21.59
CA ASP A 194 8.18 7.86 -20.65
C ASP A 194 7.47 7.57 -19.33
N GLY A 195 8.26 7.26 -18.30
CA GLY A 195 7.75 7.01 -16.94
C GLY A 195 7.14 8.23 -16.23
N ASN A 196 7.09 9.40 -16.89
CA ASN A 196 6.44 10.59 -16.40
C ASN A 196 5.08 10.84 -17.05
N GLN A 197 4.73 10.12 -18.13
CA GLN A 197 3.43 10.24 -18.77
C GLN A 197 2.37 9.39 -18.06
N ALA A 198 1.37 10.07 -17.48
CA ALA A 198 0.28 9.45 -16.76
C ALA A 198 -0.48 8.43 -17.62
N SER A 199 -0.77 8.76 -18.86
CA SER A 199 -1.50 7.89 -19.79
C SER A 199 -0.78 6.58 -20.08
N GLU A 200 0.53 6.61 -20.35
CA GLU A 200 1.30 5.39 -20.61
C GLU A 200 1.36 4.47 -19.40
N ILE A 201 1.48 5.04 -18.21
CA ILE A 201 1.48 4.27 -16.97
C ILE A 201 0.12 3.65 -16.71
N SER A 202 -0.96 4.41 -16.85
CA SER A 202 -2.32 3.90 -16.68
C SER A 202 -2.65 2.80 -17.72
N GLU A 203 -2.23 2.95 -18.95
CA GLU A 203 -2.36 1.92 -19.97
C GLU A 203 -1.62 0.63 -19.59
N ALA A 204 -0.36 0.77 -19.12
CA ALA A 204 0.44 -0.37 -18.68
C ALA A 204 -0.17 -1.09 -17.47
N ILE A 205 -0.63 -0.34 -16.47
CA ILE A 205 -1.32 -0.89 -15.30
C ILE A 205 -2.59 -1.62 -15.73
N ASN A 206 -3.40 -1.01 -16.58
CA ASN A 206 -4.66 -1.59 -17.03
C ASN A 206 -4.45 -2.86 -17.86
N ALA A 207 -3.41 -2.89 -18.72
CA ALA A 207 -3.05 -4.09 -19.46
C ALA A 207 -2.64 -5.25 -18.53
N VAL A 208 -1.88 -4.98 -17.47
CA VAL A 208 -1.52 -5.99 -16.47
C VAL A 208 -2.74 -6.45 -15.69
N LYS A 209 -3.56 -5.51 -15.20
CA LYS A 209 -4.78 -5.81 -14.44
C LYS A 209 -5.77 -6.68 -15.22
N GLN A 210 -6.00 -6.36 -16.50
CA GLN A 210 -6.92 -7.11 -17.34
C GLN A 210 -6.49 -8.57 -17.50
N GLN A 211 -5.20 -8.83 -17.60
CA GLN A 211 -4.69 -10.19 -17.76
C GLN A 211 -4.53 -10.93 -16.43
N PHE A 212 -4.23 -10.22 -15.35
CA PHE A 212 -4.14 -10.83 -14.02
C PHE A 212 -5.51 -11.23 -13.48
N GLY A 213 -6.57 -10.48 -13.85
CA GLY A 213 -7.92 -10.76 -13.36
C GLY A 213 -7.98 -10.63 -11.83
N ASP A 214 -8.11 -11.76 -11.15
CA ASP A 214 -8.18 -11.88 -9.69
C ASP A 214 -6.81 -12.05 -9.01
N ILE A 215 -5.70 -12.10 -9.77
CA ILE A 215 -4.35 -12.21 -9.21
C ILE A 215 -3.95 -10.90 -8.53
N PRO A 216 -3.72 -10.89 -7.20
CA PRO A 216 -3.23 -9.72 -6.49
C PRO A 216 -1.86 -9.29 -6.99
N CYS A 217 -1.67 -7.98 -7.18
CA CYS A 217 -0.41 -7.41 -7.61
C CYS A 217 0.05 -6.30 -6.66
N ILE A 218 1.27 -6.42 -6.17
CA ILE A 218 1.91 -5.44 -5.30
C ILE A 218 3.02 -4.73 -6.09
N ALA A 219 2.79 -3.47 -6.38
CA ALA A 219 3.67 -2.62 -7.17
C ALA A 219 4.53 -1.74 -6.25
N ILE A 220 5.83 -2.06 -6.14
CA ILE A 220 6.77 -1.30 -5.31
C ILE A 220 7.38 -0.17 -6.13
N GLY A 221 7.25 1.07 -5.65
CA GLY A 221 7.73 2.27 -6.32
C GLY A 221 8.62 3.17 -5.45
N HIS A 222 9.26 4.16 -6.10
CA HIS A 222 10.01 5.21 -5.43
C HIS A 222 9.19 6.48 -5.34
N VAL A 223 9.23 7.16 -4.20
CA VAL A 223 8.70 8.53 -4.09
C VAL A 223 9.61 9.54 -4.77
N SER A 224 9.05 10.65 -5.25
CA SER A 224 9.84 11.74 -5.83
C SER A 224 10.65 12.44 -4.73
N LYS A 225 11.89 12.89 -5.06
CA LYS A 225 12.72 13.66 -4.12
C LYS A 225 12.03 14.95 -3.67
N ALA A 226 11.30 15.60 -4.57
CA ALA A 226 10.58 16.84 -4.27
C ALA A 226 9.44 16.63 -3.25
N ALA A 227 8.84 15.46 -3.20
CA ALA A 227 7.83 15.10 -2.21
C ALA A 227 8.46 14.74 -0.86
N ALA A 228 9.63 14.09 -0.87
CA ALA A 228 10.35 13.75 0.36
C ALA A 228 10.87 14.99 1.11
N ASP A 229 11.29 16.04 0.38
CA ASP A 229 11.88 17.26 0.98
C ASP A 229 10.86 18.28 1.48
N LYS A 230 9.60 18.22 1.02
CA LYS A 230 8.64 19.33 1.25
C LYS A 230 7.57 19.05 2.31
N GLN A 231 7.58 17.96 3.03
CA GLN A 231 6.48 17.57 3.96
C GLN A 231 5.07 17.66 3.32
N THR A 232 5.00 17.73 2.00
CA THR A 232 3.76 17.66 1.23
C THR A 232 3.43 16.20 0.98
N LYS A 233 2.18 15.92 0.63
CA LYS A 233 1.69 14.58 0.32
C LYS A 233 2.74 13.78 -0.46
N ILE A 234 3.19 12.68 0.12
CA ILE A 234 4.16 11.77 -0.51
C ILE A 234 3.48 11.21 -1.76
N THR A 235 4.15 11.32 -2.90
CA THR A 235 3.68 10.76 -4.17
C THR A 235 4.79 9.96 -4.83
N THR A 236 4.43 8.95 -5.59
CA THR A 236 5.39 8.13 -6.35
C THR A 236 6.16 8.97 -7.36
N LYS A 237 7.42 8.59 -7.60
CA LYS A 237 8.26 9.21 -8.63
C LYS A 237 7.70 8.87 -10.02
N GLY A 238 7.50 9.88 -10.83
CA GLY A 238 6.84 9.79 -12.12
C GLY A 238 5.44 10.33 -12.05
N SER A 239 4.53 9.73 -12.79
CA SER A 239 3.11 10.05 -12.73
C SER A 239 2.48 9.51 -11.45
N GLY A 240 1.58 10.28 -10.82
CA GLY A 240 0.72 9.82 -9.73
C GLY A 240 -0.17 8.62 -10.08
N SER A 241 -0.26 8.26 -11.35
CA SER A 241 -1.11 7.17 -11.85
C SER A 241 -0.85 5.82 -11.17
N TRP A 242 0.38 5.55 -10.68
CA TRP A 242 0.65 4.35 -9.91
C TRP A 242 -0.17 4.27 -8.62
N GLU A 243 -0.48 5.43 -8.02
CA GLU A 243 -1.29 5.57 -6.80
C GLU A 243 -2.77 5.75 -7.14
N ASP A 244 -3.06 6.54 -8.16
CA ASP A 244 -4.44 6.84 -8.55
C ASP A 244 -5.19 5.58 -9.02
N ASP A 245 -4.52 4.74 -9.80
CA ASP A 245 -5.05 3.47 -10.30
C ASP A 245 -5.00 2.33 -9.27
N ALA A 246 -4.32 2.52 -8.13
CA ALA A 246 -4.26 1.52 -7.07
C ALA A 246 -5.57 1.46 -6.26
N GLN A 247 -5.95 0.26 -5.84
CA GLN A 247 -7.04 0.06 -4.88
C GLN A 247 -6.60 0.42 -3.46
N GLN A 248 -5.33 0.25 -3.18
CA GLN A 248 -4.69 0.59 -1.91
C GLN A 248 -3.31 1.17 -2.14
N VAL A 249 -2.93 2.13 -1.30
CA VAL A 249 -1.60 2.75 -1.29
C VAL A 249 -1.03 2.65 0.12
N LEU A 250 0.20 2.16 0.21
CA LEU A 250 0.98 2.12 1.43
C LEU A 250 2.26 2.94 1.25
N TYR A 251 2.71 3.56 2.32
CA TYR A 251 3.99 4.27 2.34
C TYR A 251 4.96 3.64 3.33
N LEU A 252 6.18 3.36 2.87
CA LEU A 252 7.29 3.01 3.73
C LEU A 252 8.08 4.28 4.07
N GLU A 253 7.95 4.70 5.31
CA GLU A 253 8.64 5.84 5.87
C GLU A 253 9.89 5.39 6.64
N ALA A 254 11.02 6.06 6.41
CA ALA A 254 12.23 5.88 7.20
C ALA A 254 12.63 7.22 7.83
N SER A 255 12.78 7.24 9.14
CA SER A 255 13.14 8.42 9.92
C SER A 255 14.15 8.07 11.00
N LYS A 256 14.67 9.08 11.71
CA LYS A 256 15.52 8.86 12.91
C LYS A 256 14.79 8.10 14.03
N LYS A 257 13.47 8.07 14.02
CA LYS A 257 12.63 7.40 15.02
C LYS A 257 12.35 5.93 14.72
N GLY A 258 12.66 5.47 13.51
CA GLY A 258 12.35 4.12 13.04
C GLY A 258 11.83 4.08 11.61
N ARG A 259 11.41 2.90 11.20
CA ARG A 259 10.75 2.65 9.92
C ARG A 259 9.29 2.31 10.20
N PHE A 260 8.40 2.82 9.34
CA PHE A 260 6.96 2.65 9.49
C PHE A 260 6.33 2.32 8.15
N LEU A 261 5.40 1.37 8.15
CA LEU A 261 4.52 1.08 7.05
C LEU A 261 3.17 1.72 7.34
N THR A 262 2.77 2.70 6.54
CA THR A 262 1.52 3.47 6.73
C THR A 262 0.52 3.16 5.63
N LEU A 263 -0.72 2.85 5.98
CA LEU A 263 -1.84 2.64 5.07
C LEU A 263 -2.49 4.00 4.78
N ASP A 264 -2.30 4.55 3.57
CA ASP A 264 -2.86 5.86 3.18
C ASP A 264 -4.22 5.70 2.49
N LYS A 265 -4.24 5.17 1.27
CA LYS A 265 -5.47 4.91 0.52
C LYS A 265 -5.89 3.47 0.73
N ARG A 266 -7.15 3.25 1.11
CA ARG A 266 -7.73 1.92 1.30
C ARG A 266 -9.24 1.93 1.02
N ARG A 267 -9.79 0.76 0.69
CA ARG A 267 -11.22 0.57 0.45
C ARG A 267 -11.88 -0.31 1.52
N PHE A 268 -11.23 -0.44 2.68
CA PHE A 268 -11.71 -1.21 3.83
C PHE A 268 -11.36 -0.45 5.11
N GLU A 269 -12.10 -0.73 6.16
CA GLU A 269 -11.81 -0.23 7.49
C GLU A 269 -10.80 -1.16 8.18
N THR A 270 -9.88 -0.59 8.96
CA THR A 270 -8.93 -1.30 9.79
C THR A 270 -8.63 -0.47 11.03
N GLU A 271 -8.42 -1.12 12.15
CA GLU A 271 -8.07 -0.48 13.41
C GLU A 271 -6.66 0.12 13.33
N THR A 272 -5.70 -0.62 12.79
CA THR A 272 -4.31 -0.20 12.69
C THR A 272 -4.00 0.33 11.29
N THR A 273 -3.60 1.58 11.22
CA THR A 273 -3.23 2.25 9.95
C THR A 273 -1.73 2.44 9.78
N ARG A 274 -0.93 2.11 10.79
CA ARG A 274 0.51 2.29 10.80
C ARG A 274 1.20 1.20 11.61
N TYR A 275 2.21 0.58 11.01
CA TYR A 275 3.00 -0.48 11.61
C TYR A 275 4.45 -0.01 11.75
N GLU A 276 5.01 -0.13 12.95
CA GLU A 276 6.45 0.03 13.16
C GLU A 276 7.19 -1.21 12.64
N LEU A 277 8.33 -1.01 12.00
CA LEU A 277 9.16 -2.08 11.47
C LEU A 277 10.46 -2.14 12.28
N ASP A 278 10.54 -3.10 13.18
CA ASP A 278 11.77 -3.42 13.87
C ASP A 278 12.83 -3.94 12.89
N SER A 279 14.09 -3.64 13.13
CA SER A 279 15.19 -4.17 12.33
C SER A 279 15.70 -5.45 12.97
N ARG A 280 15.63 -6.55 12.23
CA ARG A 280 16.29 -7.82 12.55
C ARG A 280 17.51 -8.02 11.68
N TYR A 281 18.48 -8.74 12.20
CA TYR A 281 19.80 -8.89 11.59
C TYR A 281 20.16 -10.37 11.50
N ALA A 282 20.77 -10.76 10.38
CA ALA A 282 21.47 -12.03 10.25
C ALA A 282 22.84 -11.78 9.63
N THR A 283 23.84 -12.52 10.09
CA THR A 283 25.18 -12.49 9.53
C THR A 283 25.57 -13.90 9.08
N PHE A 284 26.00 -14.03 7.85
CA PHE A 284 26.38 -15.32 7.25
C PHE A 284 27.55 -15.17 6.31
N GLU A 285 28.20 -16.30 6.05
CA GLU A 285 29.28 -16.38 5.09
C GLU A 285 28.77 -16.47 3.66
N ALA A 286 29.39 -15.71 2.75
CA ALA A 286 29.15 -15.80 1.33
C ALA A 286 30.47 -15.65 0.57
N GLN A 287 30.54 -16.19 -0.64
CA GLN A 287 31.68 -16.00 -1.52
C GLN A 287 31.50 -14.72 -2.34
N ASN A 288 32.57 -13.91 -2.41
CA ASN A 288 32.63 -12.77 -3.31
C ASN A 288 33.00 -13.23 -4.76
N GLU A 289 33.13 -12.29 -5.68
CA GLU A 289 33.46 -12.55 -7.09
C GLU A 289 34.80 -13.26 -7.30
N LEU A 290 35.69 -13.20 -6.31
CA LEU A 290 37.00 -13.88 -6.32
C LEU A 290 36.97 -15.24 -5.64
N GLY A 291 35.80 -15.72 -5.21
CA GLY A 291 35.66 -16.96 -4.45
C GLY A 291 36.14 -16.86 -3.00
N ILE A 292 36.42 -15.65 -2.50
CA ILE A 292 36.84 -15.42 -1.12
C ILE A 292 35.60 -15.39 -0.22
N THR A 293 35.63 -16.16 0.84
CA THR A 293 34.59 -16.14 1.86
C THR A 293 34.61 -14.84 2.65
N VAL A 294 33.50 -14.14 2.68
CA VAL A 294 33.31 -12.88 3.40
C VAL A 294 32.07 -12.95 4.29
N GLN A 295 32.07 -12.23 5.39
CA GLN A 295 30.88 -12.07 6.22
C GLN A 295 29.93 -11.07 5.57
N VAL A 296 28.67 -11.45 5.44
CA VAL A 296 27.60 -10.62 4.90
C VAL A 296 26.57 -10.38 6.00
N GLU A 297 26.33 -9.12 6.29
CA GLU A 297 25.23 -8.71 7.16
C GLU A 297 23.96 -8.42 6.33
N CYS A 298 22.85 -8.98 6.73
CA CYS A 298 21.55 -8.76 6.12
C CYS A 298 20.57 -8.22 7.15
N VAL A 299 19.86 -7.13 6.79
CA VAL A 299 18.88 -6.47 7.65
C VAL A 299 17.51 -6.58 7.02
N TYR A 300 16.51 -7.00 7.80
CA TYR A 300 15.12 -7.06 7.35
C TYR A 300 14.16 -6.43 8.35
N GLY A 301 12.97 -6.02 7.84
CA GLY A 301 11.92 -5.44 8.66
C GLY A 301 11.02 -6.51 9.26
N TRP A 302 10.64 -6.34 10.53
CA TRP A 302 9.69 -7.20 11.21
C TRP A 302 8.57 -6.33 11.75
N PRO A 303 7.38 -6.36 11.14
CA PRO A 303 6.31 -5.47 11.55
C PRO A 303 5.74 -5.86 12.91
N LYS A 304 5.41 -4.86 13.68
CA LYS A 304 4.55 -4.97 14.84
C LYS A 304 3.43 -3.94 14.69
N PRO A 305 2.25 -4.16 15.28
CA PRO A 305 1.27 -3.09 15.42
C PRO A 305 2.00 -1.92 16.09
N ALA A 306 1.86 -0.71 15.55
CA ALA A 306 2.26 0.47 16.29
C ALA A 306 1.32 0.51 17.50
N ASP A 307 1.88 0.52 18.73
CA ASP A 307 1.06 0.69 19.91
C ASP A 307 0.15 1.90 19.69
N ASP A 308 -1.17 1.71 19.81
CA ASP A 308 -2.19 2.73 19.49
C ASP A 308 -2.02 4.03 20.30
N GLU A 309 -1.10 4.07 21.25
CA GLU A 309 -0.73 5.25 22.02
C GLU A 309 0.14 6.27 21.27
N MET A 310 0.56 6.04 19.99
CA MET A 310 1.58 6.90 19.34
C MET A 310 1.20 7.67 18.06
N PRO A 311 0.02 7.60 17.42
CA PRO A 311 -0.26 8.50 16.30
C PRO A 311 -0.63 9.91 16.73
N ASP A 312 -1.39 10.07 17.82
CA ASP A 312 -1.86 11.37 18.27
C ASP A 312 -0.92 11.99 19.31
N GLN A 313 -0.32 11.22 20.21
CA GLN A 313 0.50 11.80 21.29
C GLN A 313 1.75 12.55 20.80
N CYS A 314 2.42 12.11 19.73
CA CYS A 314 3.56 12.89 19.19
C CYS A 314 3.12 14.13 18.42
N LYS A 315 1.97 14.06 17.73
CA LYS A 315 1.39 15.22 17.08
C LYS A 315 0.74 16.12 18.14
N ASP A 316 0.00 15.52 19.05
CA ASP A 316 -0.65 16.20 20.17
C ASP A 316 0.39 16.76 21.16
N PHE A 317 1.50 16.06 21.43
CA PHE A 317 2.55 16.57 22.28
C PHE A 317 3.29 17.75 21.64
N LYS A 318 3.69 17.66 20.35
CA LYS A 318 4.28 18.80 19.62
C LYS A 318 3.27 19.91 19.40
N ASP A 319 2.03 19.55 19.13
CA ASP A 319 0.93 20.49 18.96
C ASP A 319 0.54 21.12 20.29
N SER A 320 0.59 20.39 21.40
CA SER A 320 0.41 20.89 22.78
C SER A 320 1.58 21.78 23.22
N GLU A 321 2.82 21.38 22.92
CA GLU A 321 4.02 22.20 23.20
C GLU A 321 4.01 23.50 22.39
N LEU A 322 3.61 23.42 21.10
CA LEU A 322 3.47 24.59 20.26
C LEU A 322 2.31 25.47 20.71
N LEU A 323 1.18 24.90 21.09
CA LEU A 323 0.05 25.62 21.64
C LEU A 323 0.43 26.32 22.95
N SER A 324 1.15 25.65 23.84
CA SER A 324 1.68 26.24 25.08
C SER A 324 2.59 27.42 24.78
N LYS A 325 3.51 27.30 23.82
CA LYS A 325 4.37 28.43 23.39
C LYS A 325 3.58 29.59 22.80
N VAL A 326 2.56 29.29 21.99
CA VAL A 326 1.67 30.32 21.44
C VAL A 326 0.94 31.06 22.55
N VAL A 327 0.40 30.33 23.54
CA VAL A 327 -0.33 30.91 24.67
C VAL A 327 0.61 31.75 25.53
N GLU A 328 1.83 31.29 25.80
CA GLU A 328 2.84 32.08 26.55
C GLU A 328 3.19 33.39 25.84
N VAL A 329 3.40 33.34 24.51
CA VAL A 329 3.68 34.53 23.70
C VAL A 329 2.50 35.50 23.73
N VAL A 330 1.26 35.02 23.59
CA VAL A 330 0.06 35.84 23.66
C VAL A 330 -0.17 36.42 25.06
N LYS A 331 0.18 35.64 26.11
CA LYS A 331 0.11 36.09 27.51
C LYS A 331 1.15 37.14 27.85
N ALA A 332 2.36 37.02 27.31
CA ALA A 332 3.43 37.98 27.51
C ALA A 332 3.24 39.27 26.69
N GLY A 333 2.55 39.19 25.56
CA GLY A 333 2.31 40.28 24.62
C GLY A 333 0.86 40.76 24.66
N PHE A 334 0.63 42.04 24.94
CA PHE A 334 -0.72 42.59 25.02
C PHE A 334 -1.24 42.95 23.61
N GLY A 335 -2.23 42.19 23.10
CA GLY A 335 -2.91 42.48 21.84
C GLY A 335 -2.04 42.26 20.59
N LEU A 336 -1.36 41.13 20.48
CA LEU A 336 -0.52 40.80 19.33
C LEU A 336 -1.36 40.41 18.11
N ASN A 337 -0.98 40.92 16.94
CA ASN A 337 -1.56 40.41 15.69
C ASN A 337 -0.94 39.06 15.30
N GLN A 338 -1.59 38.32 14.37
CA GLN A 338 -1.18 37.00 13.96
C GLN A 338 0.29 36.91 13.45
N SER A 339 0.75 37.97 12.76
CA SER A 339 2.12 38.02 12.24
C SER A 339 3.16 38.17 13.36
N GLU A 340 2.83 38.98 14.38
CA GLU A 340 3.67 39.19 15.56
C GLU A 340 3.76 37.89 16.40
N VAL A 341 2.64 37.20 16.61
CA VAL A 341 2.66 35.87 17.28
C VAL A 341 3.50 34.88 16.49
N CYS A 342 3.31 34.77 15.17
CA CYS A 342 4.11 33.88 14.34
C CYS A 342 5.62 34.19 14.41
N LYS A 343 5.97 35.47 14.44
CA LYS A 343 7.37 35.93 14.53
C LYS A 343 7.98 35.60 15.90
N ALA A 344 7.22 35.79 16.96
CA ALA A 344 7.68 35.57 18.33
C ALA A 344 7.82 34.07 18.67
N VAL A 345 6.88 33.25 18.22
CA VAL A 345 6.91 31.78 18.42
C VAL A 345 7.99 31.12 17.55
N GLY A 346 8.21 31.65 16.35
CA GLY A 346 9.14 31.05 15.37
C GLY A 346 8.58 29.77 14.71
N GLY A 347 9.35 29.20 13.77
CA GLY A 347 8.97 27.97 13.09
C GLY A 347 8.09 28.19 11.85
N ASN A 348 7.35 27.12 11.45
CA ASN A 348 6.51 27.18 10.25
C ASN A 348 5.25 28.02 10.51
N LYS A 349 5.04 29.06 9.71
CA LYS A 349 3.92 30.01 9.86
C LYS A 349 2.54 29.31 9.83
N SER A 350 2.33 28.32 8.96
CA SER A 350 1.04 27.62 8.85
C SER A 350 0.71 26.83 10.12
N THR A 351 1.72 26.21 10.74
CA THR A 351 1.58 25.41 11.96
C THR A 351 1.28 26.30 13.17
N VAL A 352 1.94 27.47 13.25
CA VAL A 352 1.67 28.45 14.32
C VAL A 352 0.27 29.04 14.18
N VAL A 353 -0.17 29.33 12.95
CA VAL A 353 -1.55 29.81 12.69
C VAL A 353 -2.60 28.78 13.10
N ALA A 354 -2.36 27.48 12.82
CA ALA A 354 -3.24 26.40 13.28
C ALA A 354 -3.26 26.30 14.82
N ALA A 355 -2.13 26.47 15.48
CA ALA A 355 -2.05 26.49 16.96
C ALA A 355 -2.80 27.70 17.56
N ILE A 356 -2.72 28.88 16.95
CA ILE A 356 -3.52 30.05 17.35
C ILE A 356 -5.02 29.74 17.22
N ALA A 357 -5.45 29.11 16.12
CA ALA A 357 -6.86 28.76 15.93
C ALA A 357 -7.36 27.80 17.00
N ARG A 358 -6.59 26.77 17.33
CA ARG A 358 -6.90 25.83 18.43
C ARG A 358 -6.95 26.52 19.79
N GLY A 359 -6.03 27.44 20.07
CA GLY A 359 -6.07 28.23 21.31
C GLY A 359 -7.32 29.08 21.44
N VAL A 360 -7.86 29.55 20.32
CA VAL A 360 -9.14 30.28 20.29
C VAL A 360 -10.33 29.33 20.49
N GLU A 361 -10.35 28.16 19.87
CA GLU A 361 -11.36 27.12 20.07
C GLU A 361 -11.38 26.61 21.52
N ALA A 362 -10.20 26.42 22.10
CA ALA A 362 -10.06 26.01 23.51
C ALA A 362 -10.39 27.15 24.52
N GLY A 363 -10.67 28.35 24.04
CA GLY A 363 -10.99 29.50 24.88
C GLY A 363 -9.80 30.13 25.60
N SER A 364 -8.58 29.63 25.39
CA SER A 364 -7.36 30.17 26.02
C SER A 364 -6.89 31.50 25.38
N ILE A 365 -7.30 31.72 24.14
CA ILE A 365 -7.02 32.95 23.38
C ILE A 365 -8.34 33.54 22.88
N ARG A 366 -8.54 34.85 23.10
CA ARG A 366 -9.66 35.59 22.49
C ARG A 366 -9.17 36.47 21.35
N LYS A 367 -10.02 36.66 20.34
CA LYS A 367 -9.76 37.57 19.21
C LYS A 367 -10.59 38.80 19.35
N GLU A 368 -9.97 39.98 19.14
CA GLU A 368 -10.65 41.24 19.10
C GLU A 368 -10.30 42.01 17.81
N ALA A 369 -11.19 42.91 17.40
CA ALA A 369 -10.92 43.76 16.26
C ALA A 369 -9.90 44.85 16.65
N GLY A 370 -8.81 44.91 15.90
CA GLY A 370 -7.77 45.92 16.05
C GLY A 370 -7.88 47.03 15.00
N PRO A 371 -6.97 48.02 15.05
CA PRO A 371 -6.89 49.11 14.08
C PRO A 371 -6.74 48.56 12.63
N ASN A 372 -7.33 49.24 11.67
CA ASN A 372 -7.25 48.92 10.23
C ASN A 372 -7.72 47.50 9.85
N GLY A 373 -8.69 46.95 10.58
CA GLY A 373 -9.23 45.60 10.31
C GLY A 373 -8.32 44.44 10.73
N SER A 374 -7.25 44.70 11.45
CA SER A 374 -6.41 43.68 12.03
C SER A 374 -7.17 42.88 13.11
N LYS A 375 -6.79 41.61 13.31
CA LYS A 375 -7.29 40.79 14.42
C LYS A 375 -6.19 40.67 15.46
N LEU A 376 -6.50 41.15 16.68
CA LEU A 376 -5.60 41.08 17.83
C LEU A 376 -5.94 39.84 18.68
N HIS A 377 -4.92 39.23 19.24
CA HIS A 377 -5.03 38.03 20.08
C HIS A 377 -4.67 38.42 21.52
N PHE A 378 -5.51 38.02 22.44
CA PHE A 378 -5.34 38.27 23.87
C PHE A 378 -5.45 36.95 24.62
N TYR A 379 -4.71 36.85 25.71
CA TYR A 379 -4.88 35.76 26.65
C TYR A 379 -6.21 35.90 27.40
N ASN A 380 -6.90 34.77 27.60
CA ASN A 380 -8.16 34.74 28.33
C ASN A 380 -7.92 34.27 29.76
N GLU A 381 -7.95 35.20 30.72
CA GLU A 381 -7.76 34.87 32.14
C GLU A 381 -8.99 34.13 32.67
N GLY A 382 -8.85 32.89 33.05
CA GLY A 382 -9.92 32.08 33.65
C GLY A 382 -10.20 30.73 33.00
N THR A 383 -9.53 30.37 31.92
CA THR A 383 -9.63 29.03 31.34
C THR A 383 -8.45 28.19 31.86
N PRO A 384 -8.67 27.15 32.69
CA PRO A 384 -7.58 26.21 33.05
C PRO A 384 -7.12 25.49 31.79
N PHE A 385 -5.80 25.32 31.70
CA PHE A 385 -5.14 24.46 30.70
C PHE A 385 -5.34 23.00 31.01
#